data_fd46e64bab109b851ae668dd0b7e7a77
#
_entry.id   fd46e64bab109b851ae668dd0b7e7a77
#
_cell.length_a   1.000
_cell.length_b   1.000
_cell.length_c   1.000
_cell.angle_alpha   90.00
_cell.angle_beta   90.00
_cell.angle_gamma   90.00
#
_symmetry.space_group_name_H-M   'P 1'
#
loop_
_entity.id
_entity.type
_entity.pdbx_description
1 polymer ?
#
loop_
_entity_poly.entity_id
_entity_poly.type
_entity_poly.pdbx_seq_one_letter_code
_entity_poly.pdbx_strand_id
1 'polypeptide(L)'
;MSTSDFEERVVTVPLRDANDKPVQQRADYAVKIVRGHLAKHFSVDEEDVVLDTSVNEAVWANGRQNPPSKLRVRAARFVEDGDPVVEAEYAE
;
A
#
# COMPACT_ATOMS: atom_id res chain seq x y z
N MET A 1 9.59 -16.71 19.90
CA MET A 1 9.26 -16.41 19.57
C MET A 1 8.46 -16.06 19.00
N SER A 2 8.16 -15.88 18.93
CA SER A 2 7.62 -15.67 18.44
C SER A 2 6.95 -15.10 18.00
N THR A 3 6.68 -14.81 17.68
CA THR A 3 6.23 -14.24 17.18
C THR A 3 5.47 -13.76 16.66
N SER A 4 5.16 -14.17 16.63
CA SER A 4 4.87 -13.44 15.94
C SER A 4 3.53 -12.94 15.47
N ASP A 5 2.76 -12.26 16.28
CA ASP A 5 1.54 -11.61 15.87
C ASP A 5 1.78 -10.22 15.30
N PHE A 6 3.04 -9.85 15.20
CA PHE A 6 3.43 -8.51 14.71
C PHE A 6 4.61 -8.65 13.77
N GLU A 7 4.46 -8.07 12.59
CA GLU A 7 5.54 -8.06 11.60
C GLU A 7 5.54 -6.70 10.92
N GLU A 8 6.69 -6.04 10.89
CA GLU A 8 6.82 -4.74 10.25
C GLU A 8 7.88 -4.80 9.18
N ARG A 9 7.60 -4.24 8.00
CA ARG A 9 8.53 -4.22 6.88
C ARG A 9 8.40 -2.93 6.11
N VAL A 10 9.50 -2.52 5.49
CA VAL A 10 9.46 -1.44 4.49
C VAL A 10 9.43 -2.13 3.12
N VAL A 11 8.40 -1.83 2.36
CA VAL A 11 8.15 -2.48 1.07
C VAL A 11 8.14 -1.42 -0.02
N THR A 12 8.84 -1.70 -1.13
CA THR A 12 8.78 -0.84 -2.31
C THR A 12 7.76 -1.42 -3.27
N VAL A 13 6.71 -0.65 -3.53
CA VAL A 13 5.62 -1.09 -4.40
C VAL A 13 5.81 -0.46 -5.77
N PRO A 14 5.96 -1.28 -6.84
CA PRO A 14 6.04 -0.72 -8.18
C PRO A 14 4.65 -0.24 -8.63
N LEU A 15 4.59 0.97 -9.18
CA LEU A 15 3.32 1.58 -9.59
C LEU A 15 3.26 1.79 -11.09
N ARG A 16 4.19 1.21 -11.82
CA ARG A 16 4.30 1.44 -13.26
C ARG A 16 3.03 1.09 -14.02
N ASP A 17 2.31 0.06 -13.58
CA ASP A 17 1.09 -0.38 -14.25
C ASP A 17 -0.01 0.68 -14.21
N ALA A 18 0.09 1.65 -13.32
CA ALA A 18 -0.89 2.74 -13.28
C ALA A 18 -0.85 3.57 -14.56
N ASN A 19 0.30 3.59 -15.24
CA ASN A 19 0.43 4.36 -16.48
C ASN A 19 -0.35 3.75 -17.64
N ASP A 20 -0.81 2.50 -17.50
CA ASP A 20 -1.63 1.85 -18.51
C ASP A 20 -3.09 2.30 -18.43
N LYS A 21 -3.45 3.04 -17.39
CA LYS A 21 -4.81 3.54 -17.22
C LYS A 21 -4.94 4.93 -17.83
N PRO A 22 -6.16 5.37 -18.18
CA PRO A 22 -6.37 6.75 -18.60
C PRO A 22 -5.83 7.70 -17.54
N VAL A 23 -5.29 8.84 -17.99
CA VAL A 23 -4.59 9.76 -17.09
C VAL A 23 -5.42 10.16 -15.88
N GLN A 24 -6.73 10.26 -16.02
CA GLN A 24 -7.60 10.69 -14.94
C GLN A 24 -7.80 9.62 -13.86
N GLN A 25 -7.41 8.38 -14.16
CA GLN A 25 -7.60 7.26 -13.24
C GLN A 25 -6.28 6.76 -12.64
N ARG A 26 -5.16 7.35 -13.02
CA ARG A 26 -3.85 6.79 -12.66
C ARG A 26 -3.59 6.80 -11.16
N ALA A 27 -3.89 7.92 -10.49
CA ALA A 27 -3.63 8.00 -9.04
C ALA A 27 -4.55 7.04 -8.27
N ASP A 28 -5.82 6.96 -8.66
CA ASP A 28 -6.75 6.04 -8.00
C ASP A 28 -6.30 4.61 -8.19
N TYR A 29 -5.85 4.27 -9.39
CA TYR A 29 -5.40 2.92 -9.66
C TYR A 29 -4.10 2.60 -8.93
N ALA A 30 -3.21 3.59 -8.81
CA ALA A 30 -1.97 3.42 -8.07
C ALA A 30 -2.23 3.07 -6.60
N VAL A 31 -3.23 3.72 -5.98
CA VAL A 31 -3.61 3.39 -4.60
C VAL A 31 -4.10 1.94 -4.52
N LYS A 32 -4.87 1.49 -5.50
CA LYS A 32 -5.32 0.10 -5.54
C LYS A 32 -4.16 -0.88 -5.70
N ILE A 33 -3.15 -0.50 -6.49
CA ILE A 33 -1.96 -1.33 -6.66
C ILE A 33 -1.25 -1.50 -5.32
N VAL A 34 -1.09 -0.41 -4.56
CA VAL A 34 -0.45 -0.48 -3.25
C VAL A 34 -1.20 -1.45 -2.35
N ARG A 35 -2.51 -1.32 -2.28
CA ARG A 35 -3.33 -2.19 -1.43
C ARG A 35 -3.21 -3.65 -1.84
N GLY A 36 -3.34 -3.93 -3.13
CA GLY A 36 -3.24 -5.30 -3.63
C GLY A 36 -1.86 -5.89 -3.42
N HIS A 37 -0.82 -5.09 -3.62
CA HIS A 37 0.55 -5.54 -3.42
C HIS A 37 0.79 -5.93 -1.95
N LEU A 38 0.33 -5.10 -1.03
CA LEU A 38 0.49 -5.38 0.40
C LEU A 38 -0.33 -6.58 0.84
N ALA A 39 -1.54 -6.71 0.31
CA ALA A 39 -2.38 -7.87 0.62
C ALA A 39 -1.67 -9.16 0.22
N LYS A 40 -1.08 -9.16 -0.96
CA LYS A 40 -0.36 -10.33 -1.45
C LYS A 40 0.92 -10.59 -0.66
N HIS A 41 1.64 -9.52 -0.37
CA HIS A 41 2.91 -9.62 0.36
C HIS A 41 2.72 -10.22 1.76
N PHE A 42 1.65 -9.83 2.44
CA PHE A 42 1.39 -10.27 3.81
C PHE A 42 0.36 -11.41 3.88
N SER A 43 -0.14 -11.86 2.74
CA SER A 43 -1.11 -12.97 2.65
C SER A 43 -2.39 -12.67 3.41
N VAL A 44 -2.94 -11.49 3.21
CA VAL A 44 -4.21 -11.08 3.79
C VAL A 44 -5.15 -10.61 2.68
N ASP A 45 -6.42 -10.44 3.01
CA ASP A 45 -7.38 -9.90 2.05
C ASP A 45 -7.16 -8.40 1.88
N GLU A 46 -7.50 -7.88 0.70
CA GLU A 46 -7.33 -6.45 0.43
C GLU A 46 -8.14 -5.59 1.39
N GLU A 47 -9.29 -6.06 1.83
CA GLU A 47 -10.11 -5.31 2.76
C GLU A 47 -9.52 -5.23 4.15
N ASP A 48 -8.52 -6.06 4.45
CA ASP A 48 -7.80 -6.02 5.72
C ASP A 48 -6.58 -5.11 5.67
N VAL A 49 -6.32 -4.46 4.53
CA VAL A 49 -5.22 -3.52 4.38
C VAL A 49 -5.74 -2.11 4.58
N VAL A 50 -5.19 -1.42 5.56
CA VAL A 50 -5.55 -0.03 5.87
C VAL A 50 -4.39 0.86 5.45
N LEU A 51 -4.65 1.82 4.58
CA LEU A 51 -3.63 2.74 4.10
C LEU A 51 -3.78 4.07 4.83
N ASP A 52 -2.68 4.52 5.43
CA ASP A 52 -2.65 5.82 6.07
C ASP A 52 -2.83 6.92 5.02
N THR A 53 -3.32 8.07 5.46
CA THR A 53 -3.49 9.23 4.59
C THR A 53 -2.19 9.60 3.88
N SER A 54 -1.04 9.39 4.55
CA SER A 54 0.26 9.71 3.97
C SER A 54 0.53 8.94 2.68
N VAL A 55 0.01 7.70 2.56
CA VAL A 55 0.17 6.92 1.33
C VAL A 55 -0.58 7.59 0.19
N ASN A 56 -1.82 7.97 0.45
CA ASN A 56 -2.64 8.64 -0.56
C ASN A 56 -2.01 9.96 -0.98
N GLU A 57 -1.54 10.74 -0.01
CA GLU A 57 -0.89 12.02 -0.30
C GLU A 57 0.37 11.84 -1.15
N ALA A 58 1.15 10.80 -0.88
CA ALA A 58 2.36 10.56 -1.65
C ALA A 58 2.04 10.18 -3.10
N VAL A 59 0.99 9.40 -3.31
CA VAL A 59 0.56 9.03 -4.65
C VAL A 59 0.10 10.24 -5.44
N TRP A 60 -0.59 11.17 -4.77
CA TRP A 60 -1.16 12.35 -5.44
C TRP A 60 -0.24 13.56 -5.45
N ALA A 61 0.98 13.44 -4.91
CA ALA A 61 1.88 14.58 -4.74
C ALA A 61 2.17 15.31 -6.04
N ASN A 62 2.23 14.61 -7.16
CA ASN A 62 2.48 15.20 -8.47
C ASN A 62 1.20 15.31 -9.30
N GLY A 63 0.05 15.23 -8.65
CA GLY A 63 -1.24 15.33 -9.32
C GLY A 63 -1.79 13.98 -9.74
N ARG A 64 -3.05 14.00 -10.16
CA ARG A 64 -3.79 12.80 -10.51
C ARG A 64 -3.16 12.00 -11.64
N GLN A 65 -2.52 12.68 -12.57
CA GLN A 65 -2.03 12.09 -13.80
C GLN A 65 -0.64 11.49 -13.69
N ASN A 66 0.10 11.84 -12.65
CA ASN A 66 1.50 11.49 -12.54
C ASN A 66 1.85 10.84 -11.20
N PRO A 67 1.29 9.64 -10.92
CA PRO A 67 1.74 8.93 -9.70
C PRO A 67 3.20 8.54 -9.86
N PRO A 68 3.92 8.37 -8.75
CA PRO A 68 5.32 7.96 -8.84
C PRO A 68 5.42 6.55 -9.44
N SER A 69 6.57 6.24 -10.03
CA SER A 69 6.78 4.93 -10.63
C SER A 69 6.89 3.82 -9.58
N LYS A 70 7.26 4.19 -8.37
CA LYS A 70 7.31 3.26 -7.23
C LYS A 70 7.09 4.04 -5.96
N LEU A 71 6.64 3.35 -4.93
CA LEU A 71 6.34 3.98 -3.65
C LEU A 71 6.87 3.09 -2.53
N ARG A 72 7.62 3.69 -1.60
CA ARG A 72 8.07 2.99 -0.40
C ARG A 72 7.06 3.19 0.71
N VAL A 73 6.64 2.10 1.30
CA VAL A 73 5.70 2.16 2.42
C VAL A 73 6.24 1.33 3.58
N ARG A 74 5.97 1.79 4.78
CA ARG A 74 6.22 1.00 5.98
C ARG A 74 4.91 0.34 6.36
N ALA A 75 4.90 -0.97 6.35
CA ALA A 75 3.68 -1.72 6.60
C ALA A 75 3.87 -2.64 7.78
N ALA A 76 2.87 -2.71 8.64
CA ALA A 76 2.86 -3.59 9.80
C ALA A 76 1.66 -4.52 9.72
N ARG A 77 1.91 -5.80 9.92
CA ARG A 77 0.86 -6.81 10.01
C ARG A 77 0.71 -7.20 11.46
N PHE A 78 -0.51 -7.19 11.95
CA PHE A 78 -0.80 -7.60 13.31
C PHE A 78 -2.18 -8.25 13.37
N VAL A 79 -2.48 -8.87 14.49
CA VAL A 79 -3.77 -9.54 14.68
C VAL A 79 -4.64 -8.68 15.59
N GLU A 80 -5.86 -8.42 15.14
CA GLU A 80 -6.83 -7.63 15.88
C GLU A 80 -8.12 -8.43 15.95
N ASP A 81 -8.56 -8.75 17.16
CA ASP A 81 -9.78 -9.56 17.37
C ASP A 81 -9.72 -10.89 16.62
N GLY A 82 -8.55 -11.47 16.53
CA GLY A 82 -8.36 -12.75 15.86
C GLY A 82 -8.16 -12.68 14.36
N ASP A 83 -8.27 -11.50 13.76
CA ASP A 83 -8.12 -11.32 12.33
C ASP A 83 -6.84 -10.56 11.99
N PRO A 84 -6.14 -10.95 10.92
CA PRO A 84 -4.95 -10.22 10.52
C PRO A 84 -5.33 -8.88 9.89
N VAL A 85 -4.55 -7.86 10.22
CA VAL A 85 -4.72 -6.51 9.68
C VAL A 85 -3.36 -5.99 9.27
N VAL A 86 -3.30 -5.28 8.15
CA VAL A 86 -2.08 -4.62 7.69
C VAL A 86 -2.32 -3.13 7.66
N GLU A 87 -1.45 -2.37 8.32
CA GLU A 87 -1.49 -0.91 8.27
C GLU A 87 -0.23 -0.42 7.60
N ALA A 88 -0.37 0.51 6.66
CA ALA A 88 0.75 1.00 5.89
C ALA A 88 0.78 2.52 5.90
N GLU A 89 1.98 3.08 5.98
CA GLU A 89 2.19 4.51 5.89
C GLU A 89 3.33 4.78 4.92
N TYR A 90 3.40 6.01 4.42
CA TYR A 90 4.46 6.39 3.50
C TYR A 90 5.82 6.38 4.19
N ALA A 91 6.83 5.83 3.52
CA ALA A 91 8.20 5.82 4.01
C ALA A 91 9.09 6.52 2.99
N GLU A 92 9.86 7.48 3.47
CA GLU A 92 10.80 8.17 2.58
C GLU A 92 11.99 7.33 2.22
#